data_25b00ee5851d3aa831daf66c7ce44f37
#
_entry.id   25b00ee5851d3aa831daf66c7ce44f37
#
_cell.length_a   1.000
_cell.length_b   1.000
_cell.length_c   1.000
_cell.angle_alpha   90.00
_cell.angle_beta   90.00
_cell.angle_gamma   90.00
#
_symmetry.space_group_name_H-M   'P 1'
#
loop_
_entity.id
_entity.type
_entity.pdbx_description
1 polymer ?
#
loop_
_entity_poly.entity_id
_entity_poly.type
_entity_poly.pdbx_seq_one_letter_code
_entity_poly.pdbx_strand_id
1 'polypeptide(L)'
;MRTAPVAVLLPSLCLGSPVPDLERRVSDLADQVEQSRRELQDLEARLRSAREDLIRALQADGASEAPADWPAELETSPEGGGDAGPVPSDEVIAGDRELDDVEPFRIGPLDFGGALRVNFVNGSYRNDDPGQGPSRGSTERNVELDTFVVELALDYGPWFGEFQYRWYADSSQDFPASYNFLHSLWLGYRFDASELQAGINRVPFGAGPFGVSQSYLYDLTYYVGLADDMDLGLRYAWGSGDWRFDAGYYLSSEGHYNGRSADSARYSYDAVLWKDQADEDGNVSFGTAPRNGYRERNQLVLRAVRTFGRDRISAHLGASLLYTELDGTGVNDGSRWAMAVHAVGNLSDWQLAAQLSRYEYDIDPDNPWNEPDLIPMGAFDFAWPVATAAWLPAISLSHRYETTAIPWLDYVRPYLEYSALLKDAARFTDSQMATAGAQWSHGGWFIVTDLAYSNGNIFVGNSASGDGTDDYSRLDGVGDFGINGNDRWNYRFTLNLGYYF
;
A
#
# COMPACT_ATOMS: atom_id res chain seq x y z
N MET A 1 12.92 74.89 -7.18
CA MET A 1 13.66 74.97 -5.91
C MET A 1 13.85 73.53 -5.41
N ARG A 2 15.12 73.12 -5.39
CA ARG A 2 15.80 72.06 -4.71
C ARG A 2 15.05 70.72 -4.48
N THR A 3 15.33 69.76 -5.35
CA THR A 3 15.20 68.32 -5.19
C THR A 3 16.21 67.80 -4.17
N ALA A 4 15.75 66.96 -3.20
CA ALA A 4 16.60 66.16 -2.34
C ALA A 4 16.45 64.70 -2.74
N PRO A 5 17.52 63.88 -2.85
CA PRO A 5 17.46 62.50 -3.22
C PRO A 5 17.14 61.62 -2.00
N VAL A 6 16.20 60.67 -2.20
CA VAL A 6 15.91 59.60 -1.26
C VAL A 6 17.03 58.55 -1.41
N ALA A 7 17.86 58.42 -0.39
CA ALA A 7 18.84 57.34 -0.29
C ALA A 7 18.11 56.04 0.16
N VAL A 8 18.06 55.04 -0.70
CA VAL A 8 17.62 53.68 -0.38
C VAL A 8 18.78 53.00 0.35
N LEU A 9 18.62 52.75 1.64
CA LEU A 9 19.48 51.87 2.43
C LEU A 9 19.17 50.41 2.10
N LEU A 10 20.03 49.81 1.30
CA LEU A 10 20.12 48.35 1.19
C LEU A 10 20.84 47.79 2.43
N PRO A 11 20.27 46.82 3.14
CA PRO A 11 21.04 46.13 4.18
C PRO A 11 22.10 45.24 3.53
N SER A 12 23.32 45.45 3.91
CA SER A 12 24.49 44.64 3.56
C SER A 12 24.25 43.22 4.12
N LEU A 13 23.86 42.29 3.27
CA LEU A 13 23.96 40.87 3.56
C LEU A 13 25.45 40.50 3.63
N CYS A 14 25.93 40.28 4.84
CA CYS A 14 27.20 39.60 5.09
C CYS A 14 27.11 38.18 4.53
N LEU A 15 27.60 37.98 3.34
CA LEU A 15 27.96 36.69 2.80
C LEU A 15 29.21 36.18 3.52
N GLY A 16 29.02 35.61 4.70
CA GLY A 16 29.99 34.75 5.38
C GLY A 16 30.05 33.43 4.62
N SER A 17 31.15 33.15 3.99
CA SER A 17 31.45 32.06 3.08
C SER A 17 31.10 30.65 3.61
N PRO A 18 30.24 29.92 2.90
CA PRO A 18 30.17 28.46 2.98
C PRO A 18 30.82 27.76 1.76
N VAL A 19 31.49 28.48 0.89
CA VAL A 19 32.06 27.93 -0.36
C VAL A 19 33.07 26.80 -0.12
N PRO A 20 34.02 26.87 0.85
CA PRO A 20 34.99 25.79 1.05
C PRO A 20 34.37 24.47 1.56
N ASP A 21 33.27 24.54 2.28
CA ASP A 21 32.58 23.34 2.79
C ASP A 21 31.79 22.65 1.70
N LEU A 22 31.17 23.43 0.83
CA LEU A 22 30.45 22.90 -0.33
C LEU A 22 31.42 22.26 -1.34
N GLU A 23 32.56 22.86 -1.62
CA GLU A 23 33.58 22.29 -2.51
C GLU A 23 34.13 20.98 -1.94
N ARG A 24 34.37 20.91 -0.63
CA ARG A 24 34.78 19.67 0.03
C ARG A 24 33.74 18.58 -0.07
N ARG A 25 32.46 18.88 0.20
CA ARG A 25 31.34 17.91 0.07
C ARG A 25 31.15 17.44 -1.36
N VAL A 26 31.31 18.30 -2.33
CA VAL A 26 31.24 17.91 -3.76
C VAL A 26 32.40 16.99 -4.12
N SER A 27 33.61 17.26 -3.62
CA SER A 27 34.78 16.41 -3.82
C SER A 27 34.60 15.04 -3.16
N ASP A 28 34.10 15.00 -1.91
CA ASP A 28 33.87 13.77 -1.18
C ASP A 28 32.76 12.91 -1.88
N LEU A 29 31.72 13.55 -2.40
CA LEU A 29 30.67 12.87 -3.20
C LEU A 29 31.21 12.33 -4.52
N ALA A 30 32.09 13.09 -5.20
CA ALA A 30 32.71 12.63 -6.43
C ALA A 30 33.60 11.41 -6.19
N ASP A 31 34.34 11.38 -5.09
CA ASP A 31 35.14 10.22 -4.71
C ASP A 31 34.28 9.00 -4.35
N GLN A 32 33.15 9.19 -3.66
CA GLN A 32 32.20 8.12 -3.37
C GLN A 32 31.57 7.54 -4.65
N VAL A 33 31.18 8.38 -5.59
CA VAL A 33 30.64 7.95 -6.90
C VAL A 33 31.67 7.13 -7.66
N GLU A 34 32.93 7.57 -7.68
CA GLU A 34 34.00 6.85 -8.37
C GLU A 34 34.33 5.51 -7.67
N GLN A 35 34.24 5.46 -6.35
CA GLN A 35 34.37 4.20 -5.60
C GLN A 35 33.23 3.24 -5.93
N SER A 36 31.99 3.70 -5.89
CA SER A 36 30.81 2.88 -6.22
C SER A 36 30.87 2.36 -7.66
N ARG A 37 31.38 3.16 -8.58
CA ARG A 37 31.59 2.75 -9.97
C ARG A 37 32.62 1.61 -10.10
N ARG A 38 33.70 1.65 -9.32
CA ARG A 38 34.70 0.56 -9.30
C ARG A 38 34.14 -0.72 -8.70
N GLU A 39 33.36 -0.59 -7.63
CA GLU A 39 32.67 -1.73 -7.00
C GLU A 39 31.68 -2.39 -7.97
N LEU A 40 30.92 -1.59 -8.73
CA LEU A 40 30.02 -2.09 -9.78
C LEU A 40 30.78 -2.86 -10.88
N GLN A 41 31.90 -2.32 -11.35
CA GLN A 41 32.74 -3.00 -12.34
C GLN A 41 33.33 -4.32 -11.83
N ASP A 42 33.73 -4.39 -10.56
CA ASP A 42 34.21 -5.64 -9.94
C ASP A 42 33.06 -6.67 -9.84
N LEU A 43 31.87 -6.21 -9.47
CA LEU A 43 30.68 -7.07 -9.42
C LEU A 43 30.30 -7.63 -10.78
N GLU A 44 30.33 -6.80 -11.82
CA GLU A 44 30.09 -7.23 -13.21
C GLU A 44 31.14 -8.27 -13.68
N ALA A 45 32.41 -8.08 -13.32
CA ALA A 45 33.46 -9.01 -13.64
C ALA A 45 33.27 -10.38 -12.94
N ARG A 46 32.89 -10.37 -11.67
CA ARG A 46 32.57 -11.58 -10.91
C ARG A 46 31.34 -12.30 -11.47
N LEU A 47 30.31 -11.56 -11.85
CA LEU A 47 29.10 -12.13 -12.47
C LEU A 47 29.45 -12.82 -13.81
N ARG A 48 30.30 -12.20 -14.62
CA ARG A 48 30.76 -12.76 -15.88
C ARG A 48 31.55 -14.04 -15.64
N SER A 49 32.47 -14.04 -14.68
CA SER A 49 33.24 -15.24 -14.31
C SER A 49 32.35 -16.36 -13.80
N ALA A 50 31.41 -16.06 -12.91
CA ALA A 50 30.47 -17.06 -12.39
C ALA A 50 29.59 -17.66 -13.51
N ARG A 51 29.15 -16.84 -14.46
CA ARG A 51 28.43 -17.30 -15.66
C ARG A 51 29.25 -18.25 -16.51
N GLU A 52 30.54 -17.93 -16.75
CA GLU A 52 31.44 -18.78 -17.51
C GLU A 52 31.73 -20.11 -16.80
N ASP A 53 31.85 -20.09 -15.46
CA ASP A 53 32.03 -21.28 -14.64
C ASP A 53 30.78 -22.16 -14.65
N LEU A 54 29.57 -21.57 -14.61
CA LEU A 54 28.31 -22.28 -14.73
C LEU A 54 28.17 -22.96 -16.11
N ILE A 55 28.50 -22.24 -17.19
CA ILE A 55 28.47 -22.79 -18.54
C ILE A 55 29.46 -23.98 -18.66
N ARG A 56 30.68 -23.86 -18.09
CA ARG A 56 31.66 -24.94 -18.04
C ARG A 56 31.19 -26.14 -17.24
N ALA A 57 30.53 -25.92 -16.11
CA ALA A 57 29.96 -26.98 -15.27
C ALA A 57 28.83 -27.72 -16.00
N LEU A 58 27.93 -27.02 -16.68
CA LEU A 58 26.86 -27.59 -17.47
C LEU A 58 27.39 -28.42 -18.67
N GLN A 59 28.48 -27.97 -19.31
CA GLN A 59 29.14 -28.70 -20.38
C GLN A 59 29.91 -29.93 -19.86
N ALA A 60 30.41 -29.91 -18.64
CA ALA A 60 31.15 -31.04 -18.05
C ALA A 60 30.22 -32.18 -17.60
N ASP A 61 28.96 -31.89 -17.25
CA ASP A 61 27.96 -32.88 -16.81
C ASP A 61 27.32 -33.68 -17.98
N GLY A 62 27.83 -33.53 -19.20
CA GLY A 62 27.36 -34.29 -20.35
C GLY A 62 25.95 -33.94 -20.82
N ALA A 63 25.41 -32.82 -20.39
CA ALA A 63 24.23 -32.23 -20.98
C ALA A 63 24.61 -31.71 -22.36
N SER A 64 24.49 -32.61 -23.38
CA SER A 64 24.58 -32.30 -24.77
C SER A 64 23.63 -31.17 -25.12
N GLU A 65 24.24 -30.09 -25.60
CA GLU A 65 23.62 -28.94 -26.26
C GLU A 65 22.53 -28.22 -25.45
N ALA A 66 22.80 -26.97 -25.14
CA ALA A 66 21.70 -26.02 -24.89
C ALA A 66 20.73 -26.20 -26.08
N PRO A 67 19.40 -26.36 -25.83
CA PRO A 67 18.47 -26.57 -26.93
C PRO A 67 18.69 -25.46 -27.93
N ALA A 68 19.03 -25.83 -29.17
CA ALA A 68 19.24 -24.89 -30.27
C ALA A 68 17.94 -24.21 -30.72
N ASP A 69 16.84 -24.59 -30.11
CA ASP A 69 15.51 -24.05 -30.26
C ASP A 69 15.06 -23.35 -28.97
N TRP A 70 15.76 -22.29 -28.59
CA TRP A 70 15.12 -21.27 -27.80
C TRP A 70 14.14 -20.57 -28.74
N PRO A 71 12.79 -20.70 -28.53
CA PRO A 71 11.85 -20.15 -29.48
C PRO A 71 11.99 -18.62 -29.47
N ALA A 72 12.32 -18.06 -30.63
CA ALA A 72 12.34 -16.61 -30.84
C ALA A 72 10.93 -16.03 -30.94
N GLU A 73 9.92 -16.86 -30.90
CA GLU A 73 8.48 -16.47 -30.90
C GLU A 73 7.73 -17.53 -30.09
N LEU A 74 7.34 -17.18 -28.86
CA LEU A 74 6.30 -17.90 -28.14
C LEU A 74 4.96 -17.44 -28.69
N GLU A 75 4.48 -18.16 -29.71
CA GLU A 75 3.08 -18.15 -30.06
C GLU A 75 2.27 -18.62 -28.84
N THR A 76 1.23 -17.88 -28.57
CA THR A 76 0.11 -18.15 -27.67
C THR A 76 -0.16 -19.63 -27.43
N SER A 77 -0.28 -19.99 -26.15
CA SER A 77 -0.87 -21.14 -25.48
C SER A 77 -1.20 -22.37 -26.35
N PRO A 78 -0.71 -23.56 -25.98
CA PRO A 78 -1.23 -24.79 -26.56
C PRO A 78 -2.68 -25.01 -26.06
N GLU A 79 -3.63 -24.97 -26.97
CA GLU A 79 -4.93 -25.60 -26.77
C GLU A 79 -4.69 -27.11 -26.54
N GLY A 80 -4.95 -27.59 -25.36
CA GLY A 80 -4.96 -29.02 -25.17
C GLY A 80 -5.02 -29.51 -23.74
N GLY A 81 -6.19 -29.84 -23.30
CA GLY A 81 -6.41 -30.91 -22.34
C GLY A 81 -7.14 -30.56 -21.06
N GLY A 82 -8.40 -30.90 -21.03
CA GLY A 82 -9.15 -31.08 -19.80
C GLY A 82 -10.00 -29.87 -19.38
N ASP A 83 -11.26 -30.13 -19.24
CA ASP A 83 -12.39 -29.24 -18.93
C ASP A 83 -12.35 -28.56 -17.53
N ALA A 84 -11.16 -28.27 -17.02
CA ALA A 84 -10.98 -27.41 -15.85
C ALA A 84 -10.59 -26.03 -16.41
N GLY A 85 -11.57 -25.15 -16.44
CA GLY A 85 -11.32 -23.73 -16.77
C GLY A 85 -10.26 -23.11 -15.87
N PRO A 86 -9.57 -22.06 -16.32
CA PRO A 86 -8.58 -21.36 -15.49
C PRO A 86 -9.22 -20.95 -14.16
N VAL A 87 -8.41 -20.89 -13.11
CA VAL A 87 -8.85 -20.32 -11.81
C VAL A 87 -9.46 -18.96 -12.11
N PRO A 88 -10.72 -18.68 -11.74
CA PRO A 88 -11.29 -17.36 -11.95
C PRO A 88 -10.36 -16.30 -11.35
N SER A 89 -10.12 -15.20 -12.08
CA SER A 89 -9.23 -14.15 -11.59
C SER A 89 -9.70 -13.60 -10.25
N ASP A 90 -8.76 -13.12 -9.43
CA ASP A 90 -9.07 -12.38 -8.19
C ASP A 90 -9.72 -11.03 -8.48
N GLU A 91 -9.61 -10.57 -9.70
CA GLU A 91 -9.99 -9.25 -10.20
C GLU A 91 -11.49 -9.09 -10.35
N VAL A 92 -12.22 -9.38 -9.29
CA VAL A 92 -13.68 -9.26 -9.29
C VAL A 92 -14.11 -7.81 -9.06
N ILE A 93 -13.26 -7.01 -8.50
CA ILE A 93 -13.53 -5.61 -8.20
C ILE A 93 -12.60 -4.73 -8.99
N ALA A 94 -13.21 -3.78 -9.65
CA ALA A 94 -12.52 -2.71 -10.33
C ALA A 94 -11.80 -1.75 -9.36
N GLY A 95 -10.94 -2.24 -8.53
CA GLY A 95 -9.90 -1.47 -7.87
C GLY A 95 -8.60 -1.61 -8.64
N ASP A 96 -8.54 -2.61 -9.51
CA ASP A 96 -7.39 -2.79 -10.36
C ASP A 96 -7.35 -1.71 -11.44
N ARG A 97 -6.19 -1.13 -11.56
CA ARG A 97 -5.89 -0.09 -12.54
C ARG A 97 -5.84 -0.77 -13.90
N GLU A 98 -6.97 -0.82 -14.58
CA GLU A 98 -7.02 -1.27 -15.96
C GLU A 98 -6.27 -0.25 -16.83
N LEU A 99 -4.99 -0.51 -17.03
CA LEU A 99 -4.15 0.19 -17.99
C LEU A 99 -4.22 -0.62 -19.29
N ASP A 100 -5.23 -0.29 -20.10
CA ASP A 100 -5.57 -1.07 -21.29
C ASP A 100 -4.47 -1.14 -22.37
N ASP A 101 -3.44 -0.25 -22.31
CA ASP A 101 -2.47 -0.08 -23.40
C ASP A 101 -1.00 0.10 -22.96
N VAL A 102 -0.62 -0.36 -21.75
CA VAL A 102 0.78 -0.31 -21.36
C VAL A 102 1.46 -1.63 -21.71
N GLU A 103 2.23 -1.63 -22.79
CA GLU A 103 3.08 -2.78 -23.10
C GLU A 103 4.33 -2.75 -22.18
N PRO A 104 4.51 -3.75 -21.31
CA PRO A 104 5.68 -3.82 -20.44
C PRO A 104 6.95 -4.03 -21.27
N PHE A 105 8.06 -3.49 -20.79
CA PHE A 105 9.34 -3.80 -21.38
C PHE A 105 9.73 -5.24 -21.05
N ARG A 106 9.76 -6.11 -22.05
CA ARG A 106 9.94 -7.56 -21.89
C ARG A 106 11.37 -8.03 -22.19
N ILE A 107 11.93 -8.83 -21.28
CA ILE A 107 13.19 -9.55 -21.49
C ILE A 107 12.97 -11.04 -21.21
N GLY A 108 12.83 -11.84 -22.27
CA GLY A 108 12.49 -13.26 -22.11
C GLY A 108 11.14 -13.43 -21.42
N PRO A 109 11.06 -14.20 -20.33
CA PRO A 109 9.81 -14.40 -19.58
C PRO A 109 9.53 -13.32 -18.52
N LEU A 110 10.34 -12.26 -18.47
CA LEU A 110 10.22 -11.20 -17.47
C LEU A 110 9.65 -9.93 -18.10
N ASP A 111 8.61 -9.42 -17.51
CA ASP A 111 8.03 -8.13 -17.79
C ASP A 111 8.54 -7.12 -16.77
N PHE A 112 9.05 -6.00 -17.25
CA PHE A 112 9.56 -4.89 -16.44
C PHE A 112 8.57 -3.76 -16.51
N GLY A 113 8.17 -3.28 -15.36
CA GLY A 113 7.25 -2.18 -15.21
C GLY A 113 7.63 -1.26 -14.07
N GLY A 114 6.81 -0.28 -13.87
CA GLY A 114 6.96 0.64 -12.76
C GLY A 114 5.97 1.78 -12.82
N ALA A 115 6.06 2.67 -11.83
CA ALA A 115 5.21 3.83 -11.78
C ALA A 115 5.92 5.03 -11.17
N LEU A 116 5.55 6.20 -11.62
CA LEU A 116 5.86 7.49 -10.99
C LEU A 116 4.55 8.19 -10.69
N ARG A 117 4.31 8.54 -9.41
CA ARG A 117 3.09 9.23 -9.00
C ARG A 117 3.38 10.54 -8.30
N VAL A 118 2.58 11.54 -8.59
CA VAL A 118 2.64 12.88 -8.01
C VAL A 118 1.26 13.25 -7.49
N ASN A 119 1.20 13.77 -6.27
CA ASN A 119 -0.03 14.24 -5.65
C ASN A 119 -0.12 15.77 -5.65
N PHE A 120 -1.31 16.27 -5.94
CA PHE A 120 -1.78 17.57 -5.49
C PHE A 120 -2.86 17.38 -4.44
N VAL A 121 -2.68 17.97 -3.26
CA VAL A 121 -3.58 17.81 -2.12
C VAL A 121 -4.06 19.16 -1.63
N ASN A 122 -5.35 19.26 -1.32
CA ASN A 122 -5.95 20.40 -0.63
C ASN A 122 -7.00 19.90 0.37
N GLY A 123 -7.00 20.42 1.58
CA GLY A 123 -7.93 19.94 2.60
C GLY A 123 -8.13 20.91 3.76
N SER A 124 -9.00 20.53 4.69
CA SER A 124 -9.28 21.29 5.91
C SER A 124 -8.25 21.02 7.01
N TYR A 125 -6.98 21.00 6.65
CA TYR A 125 -5.88 20.83 7.58
C TYR A 125 -5.56 22.12 8.31
N ARG A 126 -5.04 22.02 9.53
CA ARG A 126 -4.39 23.17 10.18
C ARG A 126 -2.97 23.31 9.65
N ASN A 127 -2.63 24.55 9.29
CA ASN A 127 -1.35 24.87 8.64
C ASN A 127 -0.15 24.99 9.57
N ASP A 128 -0.36 24.87 10.87
CA ASP A 128 0.57 25.42 11.86
C ASP A 128 1.60 24.42 12.37
N ASP A 129 1.56 23.15 11.88
CA ASP A 129 2.45 22.14 12.39
C ASP A 129 3.12 21.33 11.26
N PRO A 130 4.33 21.74 10.85
CA PRO A 130 5.11 20.99 9.87
C PRO A 130 5.66 19.71 10.51
N GLY A 131 5.07 18.57 10.20
CA GLY A 131 5.53 17.26 10.67
C GLY A 131 4.47 16.41 11.32
N GLN A 132 3.24 16.82 11.24
CA GLN A 132 2.11 16.05 11.75
C GLN A 132 1.67 15.02 10.74
N GLY A 133 1.98 13.77 11.06
CA GLY A 133 1.41 12.58 10.51
C GLY A 133 1.41 12.46 8.97
N PRO A 134 0.80 11.42 8.47
CA PRO A 134 0.70 11.18 7.04
C PRO A 134 -0.32 12.10 6.34
N SER A 135 -1.05 12.94 7.05
CA SER A 135 -1.94 13.92 6.47
C SER A 135 -1.13 15.00 5.76
N ARG A 136 -0.81 14.75 4.53
CA ARG A 136 -0.09 15.65 3.66
C ARG A 136 -1.00 16.72 3.13
N GLY A 137 -0.50 17.91 2.96
CA GLY A 137 -1.26 19.01 2.43
C GLY A 137 -1.34 20.17 3.38
N SER A 138 -0.19 20.53 3.99
CA SER A 138 -0.06 21.90 4.47
C SER A 138 -0.26 22.81 3.26
N THR A 139 -0.94 23.92 3.46
CA THR A 139 -1.18 24.92 2.40
C THR A 139 0.09 25.44 1.74
N GLU A 140 1.24 25.14 2.28
CA GLU A 140 2.53 25.57 1.75
C GLU A 140 3.14 24.60 0.72
N ARG A 141 2.74 23.32 0.69
CA ARG A 141 3.26 22.30 -0.23
C ARG A 141 2.16 21.39 -0.74
N ASN A 142 1.32 21.92 -1.59
CA ASN A 142 0.19 21.18 -2.16
C ASN A 142 0.59 20.14 -3.21
N VAL A 143 1.84 20.14 -3.69
CA VAL A 143 2.35 19.18 -4.69
C VAL A 143 3.49 18.40 -4.06
N GLU A 144 3.42 17.08 -4.16
CA GLU A 144 4.44 16.17 -3.64
C GLU A 144 4.67 15.00 -4.59
N LEU A 145 5.90 14.51 -4.62
CA LEU A 145 6.17 13.20 -5.20
C LEU A 145 5.55 12.16 -4.27
N ASP A 146 4.58 11.40 -4.79
CA ASP A 146 3.91 10.39 -4.00
C ASP A 146 4.77 9.11 -3.93
N THR A 147 4.97 8.46 -5.06
CA THR A 147 5.60 7.14 -5.08
C THR A 147 6.40 6.94 -6.37
N PHE A 148 7.54 6.28 -6.24
CA PHE A 148 8.22 5.62 -7.34
C PHE A 148 8.16 4.10 -7.13
N VAL A 149 7.80 3.35 -8.15
CA VAL A 149 7.64 1.89 -8.13
C VAL A 149 8.52 1.27 -9.19
N VAL A 150 9.19 0.17 -8.84
CA VAL A 150 9.81 -0.77 -9.77
C VAL A 150 9.14 -2.11 -9.61
N GLU A 151 8.77 -2.70 -10.75
CA GLU A 151 8.03 -3.96 -10.79
C GLU A 151 8.66 -4.93 -11.80
N LEU A 152 8.66 -6.21 -11.45
CA LEU A 152 9.02 -7.30 -12.32
C LEU A 152 7.92 -8.36 -12.21
N ALA A 153 7.37 -8.77 -13.34
CA ALA A 153 6.46 -9.89 -13.41
C ALA A 153 7.14 -11.04 -14.17
N LEU A 154 6.89 -12.26 -13.73
CA LEU A 154 7.32 -13.48 -14.37
C LEU A 154 6.10 -14.24 -14.89
N ASP A 155 6.09 -14.60 -16.17
CA ASP A 155 5.14 -15.57 -16.71
C ASP A 155 5.91 -16.55 -17.63
N TYR A 156 6.16 -17.77 -17.14
CA TYR A 156 6.93 -18.79 -17.83
C TYR A 156 6.33 -20.19 -17.65
N GLY A 157 5.50 -20.60 -18.59
CA GLY A 157 4.81 -21.87 -18.53
C GLY A 157 3.89 -21.96 -17.30
N PRO A 158 4.08 -22.94 -16.38
CA PRO A 158 3.28 -23.00 -15.18
C PRO A 158 3.80 -22.04 -14.07
N TRP A 159 4.99 -21.46 -14.25
CA TRP A 159 5.58 -20.55 -13.25
C TRP A 159 5.16 -19.13 -13.50
N PHE A 160 4.78 -18.43 -12.43
CA PHE A 160 4.46 -17.01 -12.45
C PHE A 160 4.93 -16.36 -11.16
N GLY A 161 5.07 -15.05 -11.14
CA GLY A 161 5.57 -14.39 -9.95
C GLY A 161 5.63 -12.89 -10.10
N GLU A 162 5.86 -12.22 -8.99
CA GLU A 162 5.93 -10.77 -8.92
C GLU A 162 7.02 -10.34 -7.95
N PHE A 163 7.67 -9.26 -8.31
CA PHE A 163 8.50 -8.46 -7.43
C PHE A 163 8.08 -7.01 -7.58
N GLN A 164 7.78 -6.33 -6.48
CA GLN A 164 7.49 -4.91 -6.49
C GLN A 164 8.19 -4.21 -5.33
N TYR A 165 8.97 -3.16 -5.62
CA TYR A 165 9.64 -2.32 -4.64
C TYR A 165 9.17 -0.88 -4.78
N ARG A 166 8.86 -0.23 -3.66
CA ARG A 166 8.27 1.12 -3.61
C ARG A 166 9.11 2.09 -2.79
N TRP A 167 9.26 3.31 -3.30
CA TRP A 167 9.87 4.45 -2.62
C TRP A 167 8.83 5.55 -2.45
N TYR A 168 8.66 6.01 -1.22
CA TYR A 168 7.73 7.08 -0.88
C TYR A 168 8.48 8.32 -0.45
N ALA A 169 8.01 9.48 -0.87
CA ALA A 169 8.48 10.76 -0.38
C ALA A 169 7.56 11.24 0.75
N ASP A 170 8.18 11.70 1.81
CA ASP A 170 7.50 12.44 2.86
C ASP A 170 7.64 13.92 2.56
N SER A 171 6.53 14.65 2.54
CA SER A 171 6.51 16.10 2.26
C SER A 171 7.30 16.93 3.27
N SER A 172 7.55 16.39 4.46
CA SER A 172 8.34 17.03 5.52
C SER A 172 9.85 16.79 5.39
N GLN A 173 10.30 16.01 4.41
CA GLN A 173 11.67 15.54 4.32
C GLN A 173 12.31 15.76 2.94
N ASP A 174 13.64 15.73 2.97
CA ASP A 174 14.43 15.81 1.76
C ASP A 174 14.28 14.54 0.91
N PHE A 175 13.96 14.73 -0.38
CA PHE A 175 14.02 13.69 -1.39
C PHE A 175 15.44 13.04 -1.44
N PRO A 176 15.69 11.73 -1.71
CA PRO A 176 14.90 10.98 -2.68
C PRO A 176 13.81 10.06 -2.09
N ALA A 177 13.80 9.73 -0.83
CA ALA A 177 12.69 9.00 -0.24
C ALA A 177 12.94 8.83 1.25
N SER A 178 12.01 9.23 2.08
CA SER A 178 12.16 9.09 3.52
C SER A 178 11.96 7.66 3.98
N TYR A 179 11.16 6.89 3.26
CA TYR A 179 10.96 5.47 3.53
C TYR A 179 10.70 4.67 2.25
N ASN A 180 11.12 3.42 2.26
CA ASN A 180 10.95 2.52 1.15
C ASN A 180 10.89 1.07 1.63
N PHE A 181 10.24 0.21 0.86
CA PHE A 181 10.00 -1.16 1.23
C PHE A 181 9.74 -2.08 0.03
N LEU A 182 9.93 -3.35 0.26
CA LEU A 182 9.48 -4.43 -0.60
C LEU A 182 7.97 -4.58 -0.40
N HIS A 183 7.19 -4.32 -1.45
CA HIS A 183 5.75 -4.48 -1.40
C HIS A 183 5.36 -5.94 -1.63
N SER A 184 5.89 -6.56 -2.67
CA SER A 184 5.63 -7.96 -2.98
C SER A 184 6.90 -8.66 -3.49
N LEU A 185 7.03 -9.94 -3.15
CA LEU A 185 8.05 -10.85 -3.69
C LEU A 185 7.56 -12.27 -3.52
N TRP A 186 7.00 -12.84 -4.58
CA TRP A 186 6.52 -14.21 -4.53
C TRP A 186 6.73 -14.92 -5.85
N LEU A 187 6.78 -16.25 -5.78
CA LEU A 187 6.79 -17.17 -6.91
C LEU A 187 5.61 -18.11 -6.79
N GLY A 188 4.92 -18.33 -7.89
CA GLY A 188 3.77 -19.21 -7.99
C GLY A 188 3.93 -20.30 -9.02
N TYR A 189 3.11 -21.33 -8.89
CA TYR A 189 3.01 -22.43 -9.82
C TYR A 189 1.53 -22.72 -10.12
N ARG A 190 1.16 -22.75 -11.39
CA ARG A 190 -0.19 -23.10 -11.86
C ARG A 190 -0.28 -24.60 -12.09
N PHE A 191 -1.31 -25.19 -11.49
CA PHE A 191 -1.79 -26.53 -11.80
C PHE A 191 -3.02 -26.39 -12.74
N ASP A 192 -3.74 -27.45 -13.02
CA ASP A 192 -4.89 -27.38 -13.95
C ASP A 192 -5.92 -26.30 -13.56
N ALA A 193 -6.55 -26.45 -12.41
CA ALA A 193 -7.59 -25.54 -11.91
C ALA A 193 -7.20 -24.88 -10.58
N SER A 194 -5.90 -24.82 -10.28
CA SER A 194 -5.40 -24.29 -9.02
C SER A 194 -4.02 -23.65 -9.18
N GLU A 195 -3.66 -22.82 -8.23
CA GLU A 195 -2.37 -22.17 -8.13
C GLU A 195 -1.86 -22.14 -6.70
N LEU A 196 -0.56 -22.21 -6.54
CA LEU A 196 0.14 -22.03 -5.27
C LEU A 196 1.13 -20.88 -5.42
N GLN A 197 1.10 -19.96 -4.48
CA GLN A 197 2.04 -18.85 -4.36
C GLN A 197 2.83 -18.98 -3.06
N ALA A 198 4.11 -18.62 -3.08
CA ALA A 198 4.99 -18.63 -1.92
C ALA A 198 5.87 -17.38 -1.88
N GLY A 199 5.93 -16.69 -0.75
CA GLY A 199 6.69 -15.46 -0.56
C GLY A 199 5.87 -14.38 0.13
N ILE A 200 6.26 -13.12 -0.07
CA ILE A 200 5.45 -11.96 0.36
C ILE A 200 4.38 -11.75 -0.70
N ASN A 201 3.18 -12.18 -0.40
CA ASN A 201 2.03 -12.13 -1.31
C ASN A 201 0.78 -11.65 -0.58
N ARG A 202 -0.24 -11.27 -1.35
CA ARG A 202 -1.46 -10.67 -0.81
C ARG A 202 -2.33 -11.68 -0.07
N VAL A 203 -2.74 -11.29 1.12
CA VAL A 203 -3.69 -12.02 1.97
C VAL A 203 -5.08 -11.99 1.30
N PRO A 204 -5.69 -13.15 0.98
CA PRO A 204 -6.97 -13.20 0.28
C PRO A 204 -8.14 -12.97 1.24
N PHE A 205 -8.47 -11.72 1.51
CA PHE A 205 -9.57 -11.35 2.40
C PHE A 205 -10.52 -10.36 1.73
N GLY A 206 -11.82 -10.48 1.98
CA GLY A 206 -12.84 -9.54 1.53
C GLY A 206 -13.13 -9.60 0.03
N ALA A 207 -13.61 -8.50 -0.49
CA ALA A 207 -14.14 -8.36 -1.84
C ALA A 207 -13.06 -8.36 -2.92
N GLY A 208 -11.92 -7.76 -2.63
CA GLY A 208 -10.80 -7.67 -3.55
C GLY A 208 -9.58 -7.04 -2.89
N PRO A 209 -8.53 -6.79 -3.65
CA PRO A 209 -7.28 -6.29 -3.11
C PRO A 209 -7.44 -4.97 -2.36
N PHE A 210 -8.33 -4.11 -2.80
CA PHE A 210 -8.52 -2.76 -2.23
C PHE A 210 -9.85 -2.61 -1.48
N GLY A 211 -10.38 -3.70 -0.92
CA GLY A 211 -11.72 -3.71 -0.35
C GLY A 211 -12.79 -3.53 -1.43
N VAL A 212 -13.69 -2.56 -1.28
CA VAL A 212 -14.68 -2.21 -2.31
C VAL A 212 -14.34 -0.91 -3.04
N SER A 213 -13.22 -0.28 -2.71
CA SER A 213 -12.93 1.10 -3.09
C SER A 213 -12.32 1.25 -4.49
N GLN A 214 -12.67 2.35 -5.15
CA GLN A 214 -12.07 2.88 -6.37
C GLN A 214 -11.16 4.08 -6.08
N SER A 215 -11.20 4.58 -4.83
CA SER A 215 -10.54 5.80 -4.38
C SER A 215 -9.02 5.60 -4.20
N TYR A 216 -8.26 6.67 -4.39
CA TYR A 216 -6.86 6.73 -3.97
C TYR A 216 -6.68 6.49 -2.47
N LEU A 217 -7.67 6.89 -1.67
CA LEU A 217 -7.65 6.74 -0.20
C LEU A 217 -8.17 5.39 0.27
N TYR A 218 -8.68 4.52 -0.60
CA TYR A 218 -9.33 3.26 -0.26
C TYR A 218 -10.58 3.45 0.64
N ASP A 219 -11.11 2.36 1.15
CA ASP A 219 -12.10 2.37 2.23
C ASP A 219 -11.45 2.10 3.60
N LEU A 220 -12.22 2.18 4.68
CA LEU A 220 -11.67 2.05 6.04
C LEU A 220 -11.18 0.63 6.38
N THR A 221 -11.48 -0.39 5.59
CA THR A 221 -10.94 -1.75 5.81
C THR A 221 -9.43 -1.82 5.59
N TYR A 222 -8.91 -1.00 4.69
CA TYR A 222 -7.48 -0.90 4.42
C TYR A 222 -6.69 -0.47 5.66
N TYR A 223 -7.17 0.53 6.39
CA TYR A 223 -6.45 1.14 7.52
C TYR A 223 -6.43 0.30 8.80
N VAL A 224 -7.07 -0.85 8.77
CA VAL A 224 -7.11 -1.81 9.88
C VAL A 224 -6.59 -3.20 9.47
N GLY A 225 -5.81 -3.26 8.37
CA GLY A 225 -5.17 -4.49 7.90
C GLY A 225 -6.15 -5.57 7.43
N LEU A 226 -7.21 -5.17 6.68
CA LEU A 226 -8.21 -6.09 6.11
C LEU A 226 -8.37 -5.92 4.59
N ALA A 227 -7.54 -5.12 3.96
CA ALA A 227 -7.45 -4.97 2.50
C ALA A 227 -6.03 -4.61 2.11
N ASP A 228 -5.59 -5.03 0.94
CA ASP A 228 -4.24 -4.84 0.36
C ASP A 228 -3.11 -5.16 1.34
N ASP A 229 -3.29 -6.25 2.04
CA ASP A 229 -2.42 -6.78 3.08
C ASP A 229 -1.40 -7.76 2.46
N MET A 230 -0.10 -7.52 2.67
CA MET A 230 1.01 -8.28 2.09
C MET A 230 1.79 -8.99 3.17
N ASP A 231 1.68 -10.32 3.21
CA ASP A 231 2.29 -11.15 4.23
C ASP A 231 3.26 -12.20 3.68
N LEU A 232 4.20 -12.64 4.51
CA LEU A 232 5.14 -13.71 4.18
C LEU A 232 4.51 -15.09 4.43
N GLY A 233 4.15 -15.78 3.36
CA GLY A 233 3.51 -17.08 3.51
C GLY A 233 3.24 -17.83 2.23
N LEU A 234 2.23 -18.68 2.29
CA LEU A 234 1.73 -19.52 1.21
C LEU A 234 0.26 -19.20 0.96
N ARG A 235 -0.10 -19.04 -0.31
CA ARG A 235 -1.48 -18.92 -0.75
C ARG A 235 -1.79 -20.02 -1.77
N TYR A 236 -2.87 -20.75 -1.55
CA TYR A 236 -3.40 -21.73 -2.49
C TYR A 236 -4.79 -21.28 -2.94
N ALA A 237 -4.99 -21.18 -4.25
CA ALA A 237 -6.28 -20.85 -4.83
C ALA A 237 -6.73 -21.97 -5.79
N TRP A 238 -8.04 -22.25 -5.81
CA TRP A 238 -8.57 -23.20 -6.79
C TRP A 238 -9.98 -22.78 -7.26
N GLY A 239 -10.25 -23.08 -8.52
CA GLY A 239 -11.55 -22.88 -9.15
C GLY A 239 -12.33 -24.19 -9.27
N SER A 240 -13.64 -24.14 -9.09
CA SER A 240 -14.54 -25.26 -9.33
C SER A 240 -15.90 -24.76 -9.81
N GLY A 241 -16.14 -24.82 -11.11
CA GLY A 241 -17.32 -24.26 -11.75
C GLY A 241 -17.40 -22.74 -11.53
N ASP A 242 -18.48 -22.27 -10.91
CA ASP A 242 -18.67 -20.85 -10.60
C ASP A 242 -18.05 -20.43 -9.25
N TRP A 243 -17.29 -21.31 -8.60
CA TRP A 243 -16.66 -21.05 -7.33
C TRP A 243 -15.17 -20.83 -7.46
N ARG A 244 -14.64 -19.86 -6.70
CA ARG A 244 -13.25 -19.69 -6.35
C ARG A 244 -13.08 -19.86 -4.85
N PHE A 245 -12.04 -20.56 -4.45
CA PHE A 245 -11.62 -20.74 -3.07
C PHE A 245 -10.17 -20.33 -2.92
N ASP A 246 -9.85 -19.60 -1.86
CA ASP A 246 -8.50 -19.26 -1.48
C ASP A 246 -8.25 -19.74 -0.03
N ALA A 247 -7.07 -20.29 0.21
CA ALA A 247 -6.57 -20.63 1.54
C ALA A 247 -5.15 -20.08 1.69
N GLY A 248 -4.90 -19.29 2.72
CA GLY A 248 -3.61 -18.70 3.03
C GLY A 248 -3.09 -19.15 4.39
N TYR A 249 -1.78 -19.39 4.47
CA TYR A 249 -1.06 -19.52 5.73
C TYR A 249 0.18 -18.63 5.69
N TYR A 250 0.23 -17.67 6.58
CA TYR A 250 1.28 -16.68 6.65
C TYR A 250 2.06 -16.82 7.97
N LEU A 251 3.37 -16.85 7.83
CA LEU A 251 4.28 -17.01 8.97
C LEU A 251 4.39 -15.74 9.79
N SER A 252 4.33 -14.62 9.12
CA SER A 252 4.43 -13.27 9.70
C SER A 252 3.92 -12.24 8.71
N SER A 253 3.63 -11.04 9.19
CA SER A 253 3.52 -9.86 8.34
C SER A 253 4.80 -9.64 7.53
N GLU A 254 4.75 -8.78 6.51
CA GLU A 254 5.93 -8.39 5.77
C GLU A 254 6.91 -7.64 6.69
N GLY A 255 8.20 -7.67 6.32
CA GLY A 255 9.25 -7.11 7.15
C GLY A 255 9.22 -5.59 7.23
N HIS A 256 9.81 -5.07 8.28
CA HIS A 256 10.23 -3.67 8.36
C HIS A 256 11.48 -3.45 7.48
N TYR A 257 11.46 -2.43 6.64
CA TYR A 257 12.55 -2.15 5.72
C TYR A 257 13.32 -0.86 6.08
N ASN A 258 13.16 0.20 5.33
CA ASN A 258 13.93 1.42 5.50
C ASN A 258 13.01 2.61 5.80
N GLY A 259 13.19 3.21 6.96
CA GLY A 259 12.42 4.35 7.46
C GLY A 259 12.94 4.79 8.83
N ARG A 260 12.30 5.77 9.43
CA ARG A 260 12.63 6.30 10.75
C ARG A 260 11.98 5.54 11.88
N SER A 261 10.79 5.03 11.63
CA SER A 261 10.09 4.16 12.57
C SER A 261 10.83 2.84 12.69
N ALA A 262 10.85 2.32 13.88
CA ALA A 262 11.57 1.09 14.13
C ALA A 262 10.79 -0.18 13.76
N ASP A 263 9.51 -0.10 13.48
CA ASP A 263 8.66 -1.27 13.19
C ASP A 263 7.55 -1.03 12.17
N SER A 264 7.38 0.17 11.63
CA SER A 264 6.29 0.54 10.72
C SER A 264 6.74 0.96 9.33
N ALA A 265 8.04 0.85 8.98
CA ALA A 265 8.51 1.12 7.62
C ALA A 265 8.16 -0.05 6.70
N ARG A 266 6.88 -0.23 6.45
CA ARG A 266 6.24 -1.27 5.66
C ARG A 266 5.01 -0.72 4.92
N TYR A 267 4.43 -1.53 4.05
CA TYR A 267 3.25 -1.14 3.29
C TYR A 267 1.95 -1.44 4.03
N SER A 268 1.79 -2.67 4.51
CA SER A 268 0.53 -3.13 5.11
C SER A 268 0.34 -2.57 6.51
N TYR A 269 -0.92 -2.47 6.90
CA TYR A 269 -1.33 -2.05 8.23
C TYR A 269 -1.38 -3.24 9.17
N ASP A 270 -0.30 -3.46 9.91
CA ASP A 270 -0.14 -4.57 10.83
C ASP A 270 -0.03 -4.12 12.28
N ALA A 271 -0.22 -5.07 13.21
CA ALA A 271 0.14 -4.87 14.60
C ALA A 271 1.65 -4.62 14.74
N VAL A 272 2.03 -3.56 15.45
CA VAL A 272 3.43 -3.13 15.59
C VAL A 272 3.82 -2.94 17.05
N LEU A 273 5.14 -2.89 17.29
CA LEU A 273 5.66 -2.52 18.57
C LEU A 273 5.57 -1.02 18.80
N TRP A 274 5.06 -0.63 19.94
CA TRP A 274 4.88 0.75 20.37
C TRP A 274 5.83 1.08 21.51
N LYS A 275 6.13 2.37 21.71
CA LYS A 275 6.82 2.78 22.93
C LYS A 275 5.84 2.76 24.10
N ASP A 276 6.29 2.19 25.22
CA ASP A 276 5.46 1.94 26.42
C ASP A 276 5.36 3.11 27.40
N GLN A 277 6.02 4.23 27.14
CA GLN A 277 5.99 5.38 28.05
C GLN A 277 5.69 6.66 27.32
N ALA A 278 4.58 7.28 27.69
CA ALA A 278 4.40 8.69 27.50
C ALA A 278 5.36 9.44 28.41
N ASP A 279 5.90 10.58 27.97
CA ASP A 279 6.57 11.51 28.86
C ASP A 279 5.61 12.12 29.88
N GLU A 280 6.11 13.01 30.78
CA GLU A 280 5.27 13.64 31.81
C GLU A 280 4.11 14.48 31.21
N ASP A 281 4.25 14.85 29.94
CA ASP A 281 3.26 15.60 29.16
C ASP A 281 2.31 14.71 28.35
N GLY A 282 2.48 13.39 28.40
CA GLY A 282 1.68 12.40 27.67
C GLY A 282 2.15 12.13 26.24
N ASN A 283 3.29 12.69 25.79
CA ASN A 283 3.81 12.47 24.46
C ASN A 283 4.43 11.08 24.32
N VAL A 284 4.05 10.34 23.29
CA VAL A 284 4.60 9.04 22.96
C VAL A 284 5.63 9.22 21.83
N SER A 285 6.90 8.91 22.09
CA SER A 285 7.90 8.98 21.02
C SER A 285 8.12 7.61 20.38
N PHE A 286 8.04 7.58 19.06
CA PHE A 286 8.30 6.40 18.25
C PHE A 286 9.80 6.04 18.20
N GLY A 287 10.10 4.74 18.15
CA GLY A 287 11.43 4.28 17.78
C GLY A 287 12.49 4.19 18.86
N THR A 288 12.20 4.49 20.14
CA THR A 288 13.15 4.28 21.25
C THR A 288 12.78 3.07 22.09
N ALA A 289 13.77 2.25 22.42
CA ALA A 289 13.58 1.08 23.30
C ALA A 289 13.32 1.50 24.77
N PRO A 290 12.63 0.67 25.58
CA PRO A 290 12.00 -0.59 25.21
C PRO A 290 10.73 -0.36 24.40
N ARG A 291 10.38 -1.33 23.56
CA ARG A 291 9.17 -1.34 22.75
C ARG A 291 8.27 -2.45 23.24
N ASN A 292 7.02 -2.17 23.39
CA ASN A 292 6.01 -3.15 23.75
C ASN A 292 4.95 -3.18 22.64
N GLY A 293 4.27 -4.29 22.48
CA GLY A 293 3.23 -4.44 21.48
C GLY A 293 3.22 -5.84 20.90
N TYR A 294 2.72 -5.96 19.69
CA TYR A 294 2.45 -7.22 19.05
C TYR A 294 3.10 -7.31 17.68
N ARG A 295 3.36 -8.56 17.26
CA ARG A 295 3.67 -8.93 15.89
C ARG A 295 2.76 -10.04 15.45
N GLU A 296 2.22 -9.93 14.26
CA GLU A 296 1.36 -10.94 13.67
C GLU A 296 2.17 -12.17 13.26
N ARG A 297 1.63 -13.35 13.58
CA ARG A 297 2.24 -14.65 13.26
C ARG A 297 1.17 -15.71 13.02
N ASN A 298 1.54 -16.74 12.26
CA ASN A 298 0.72 -17.93 12.06
C ASN A 298 -0.71 -17.57 11.62
N GLN A 299 -0.83 -16.63 10.67
CA GLN A 299 -2.11 -16.20 10.15
C GLN A 299 -2.71 -17.26 9.21
N LEU A 300 -3.95 -17.60 9.45
CA LEU A 300 -4.76 -18.48 8.60
C LEU A 300 -5.89 -17.68 7.97
N VAL A 301 -6.05 -17.83 6.66
CA VAL A 301 -7.10 -17.14 5.90
C VAL A 301 -7.81 -18.13 5.00
N LEU A 302 -9.14 -18.04 4.96
CA LEU A 302 -10.00 -18.77 4.05
C LEU A 302 -10.96 -17.80 3.37
N ARG A 303 -11.10 -17.90 2.07
CA ARG A 303 -12.04 -17.11 1.26
C ARG A 303 -12.75 -18.01 0.28
N ALA A 304 -14.05 -17.77 0.08
CA ALA A 304 -14.85 -18.42 -0.95
C ALA A 304 -15.69 -17.36 -1.68
N VAL A 305 -15.66 -17.39 -3.00
CA VAL A 305 -16.43 -16.49 -3.86
C VAL A 305 -17.22 -17.31 -4.89
N ARG A 306 -18.49 -17.00 -5.05
CA ARG A 306 -19.31 -17.56 -6.10
C ARG A 306 -19.70 -16.49 -7.11
N THR A 307 -19.46 -16.79 -8.38
CA THR A 307 -19.87 -15.96 -9.51
C THR A 307 -21.20 -16.39 -10.05
N PHE A 308 -22.08 -15.42 -10.33
CA PHE A 308 -23.38 -15.61 -10.97
C PHE A 308 -23.45 -14.72 -12.22
N GLY A 309 -24.07 -15.24 -13.26
CA GLY A 309 -24.14 -14.53 -14.54
C GLY A 309 -22.79 -14.54 -15.29
N ARG A 310 -22.74 -13.80 -16.37
CA ARG A 310 -21.55 -13.68 -17.24
C ARG A 310 -21.59 -12.35 -17.98
N ASP A 311 -20.44 -11.96 -18.50
CA ASP A 311 -20.28 -10.78 -19.32
C ASP A 311 -20.78 -9.49 -18.62
N ARG A 312 -21.70 -8.78 -19.28
CA ARG A 312 -22.19 -7.49 -18.82
C ARG A 312 -23.15 -7.54 -17.61
N ILE A 313 -23.58 -8.73 -17.20
CA ILE A 313 -24.45 -8.91 -16.02
C ILE A 313 -23.85 -10.04 -15.20
N SER A 314 -23.16 -9.70 -14.16
CA SER A 314 -22.56 -10.64 -13.23
C SER A 314 -22.75 -10.19 -11.78
N ALA A 315 -22.69 -11.13 -10.87
CA ALA A 315 -22.63 -10.88 -9.45
C ALA A 315 -21.64 -11.85 -8.80
N HIS A 316 -20.87 -11.36 -7.86
CA HIS A 316 -19.92 -12.13 -7.08
C HIS A 316 -20.32 -12.01 -5.62
N LEU A 317 -20.59 -13.14 -4.97
CA LEU A 317 -20.90 -13.19 -3.55
C LEU A 317 -19.82 -13.99 -2.86
N GLY A 318 -19.25 -13.44 -1.79
CA GLY A 318 -18.17 -14.11 -1.10
C GLY A 318 -18.20 -13.92 0.41
N ALA A 319 -17.38 -14.75 1.06
CA ALA A 319 -17.13 -14.70 2.49
C ALA A 319 -15.66 -15.03 2.77
N SER A 320 -15.13 -14.42 3.84
CA SER A 320 -13.76 -14.62 4.29
C SER A 320 -13.71 -14.80 5.80
N LEU A 321 -12.75 -15.61 6.25
CA LEU A 321 -12.41 -15.81 7.66
C LEU A 321 -10.89 -15.67 7.80
N LEU A 322 -10.45 -15.01 8.87
CA LEU A 322 -9.06 -14.81 9.21
C LEU A 322 -8.86 -15.07 10.70
N TYR A 323 -7.75 -15.72 11.03
CA TYR A 323 -7.27 -15.88 12.40
C TYR A 323 -5.76 -15.67 12.42
N THR A 324 -5.26 -14.88 13.38
CA THR A 324 -3.85 -14.53 13.52
C THR A 324 -3.44 -14.68 14.99
N GLU A 325 -2.31 -15.31 15.26
CA GLU A 325 -1.64 -15.25 16.56
C GLU A 325 -0.84 -13.94 16.68
N LEU A 326 -0.83 -13.36 17.86
CA LEU A 326 -0.10 -12.14 18.18
C LEU A 326 1.04 -12.46 19.16
N ASP A 327 2.29 -12.35 18.70
CA ASP A 327 3.50 -12.53 19.52
C ASP A 327 3.76 -11.26 20.33
N GLY A 328 3.57 -11.33 21.65
CA GLY A 328 3.68 -10.19 22.55
C GLY A 328 5.13 -9.88 22.92
N THR A 329 5.49 -8.60 22.87
CA THR A 329 6.77 -8.09 23.39
C THR A 329 6.48 -7.12 24.53
N GLY A 330 6.90 -7.49 25.75
CA GLY A 330 6.58 -6.72 26.97
C GLY A 330 5.11 -6.80 27.40
N VAL A 331 4.32 -7.63 26.72
CA VAL A 331 2.92 -7.95 26.97
C VAL A 331 2.73 -9.45 26.78
N ASN A 332 1.63 -10.03 27.29
CA ASN A 332 1.29 -11.42 27.00
C ASN A 332 0.87 -11.58 25.53
N ASP A 333 1.08 -12.77 24.98
CA ASP A 333 0.60 -13.10 23.64
C ASP A 333 -0.91 -12.91 23.52
N GLY A 334 -1.37 -12.62 22.31
CA GLY A 334 -2.77 -12.39 22.00
C GLY A 334 -3.19 -13.11 20.72
N SER A 335 -4.36 -12.75 20.24
CA SER A 335 -4.88 -13.23 18.96
C SER A 335 -5.77 -12.20 18.27
N ARG A 336 -5.99 -12.38 16.96
CA ARG A 336 -6.94 -11.63 16.13
C ARG A 336 -7.82 -12.61 15.39
N TRP A 337 -9.08 -12.30 15.26
CA TRP A 337 -9.92 -12.92 14.24
C TRP A 337 -10.64 -11.84 13.43
N ALA A 338 -10.92 -12.14 12.18
CA ALA A 338 -11.75 -11.31 11.33
C ALA A 338 -12.64 -12.16 10.42
N MET A 339 -13.79 -11.60 10.03
CA MET A 339 -14.67 -12.17 9.02
C MET A 339 -15.19 -11.07 8.10
N ALA A 340 -15.51 -11.45 6.87
CA ALA A 340 -16.18 -10.56 5.92
C ALA A 340 -17.21 -11.32 5.11
N VAL A 341 -18.26 -10.61 4.72
CA VAL A 341 -19.16 -11.00 3.62
C VAL A 341 -19.21 -9.86 2.62
N HIS A 342 -19.20 -10.18 1.33
CA HIS A 342 -19.18 -9.17 0.29
C HIS A 342 -20.03 -9.55 -0.91
N ALA A 343 -20.46 -8.54 -1.64
CA ALA A 343 -21.18 -8.67 -2.89
C ALA A 343 -20.68 -7.63 -3.89
N VAL A 344 -20.40 -8.06 -5.12
CA VAL A 344 -20.07 -7.19 -6.24
C VAL A 344 -20.98 -7.51 -7.40
N GLY A 345 -21.75 -6.53 -7.85
CA GLY A 345 -22.65 -6.66 -8.99
C GLY A 345 -22.21 -5.76 -10.14
N ASN A 346 -22.08 -6.34 -11.34
CA ASN A 346 -21.81 -5.63 -12.57
C ASN A 346 -23.08 -5.62 -13.44
N LEU A 347 -23.50 -4.44 -13.88
CA LEU A 347 -24.60 -4.25 -14.80
C LEU A 347 -24.14 -3.33 -15.93
N SER A 348 -23.70 -3.94 -17.04
CA SER A 348 -22.99 -3.24 -18.11
C SER A 348 -21.78 -2.49 -17.54
N ASP A 349 -21.75 -1.18 -17.67
CA ASP A 349 -20.64 -0.32 -17.24
C ASP A 349 -20.78 0.18 -15.78
N TRP A 350 -21.88 -0.25 -15.10
CA TRP A 350 -22.10 0.00 -13.69
C TRP A 350 -21.54 -1.12 -12.82
N GLN A 351 -20.89 -0.74 -11.72
CA GLN A 351 -20.49 -1.66 -10.67
C GLN A 351 -20.98 -1.15 -9.31
N LEU A 352 -21.64 -2.06 -8.57
CA LEU A 352 -21.99 -1.86 -7.17
C LEU A 352 -21.25 -2.90 -6.34
N ALA A 353 -20.40 -2.45 -5.42
CA ALA A 353 -19.68 -3.30 -4.49
C ALA A 353 -20.08 -2.96 -3.05
N ALA A 354 -20.24 -3.98 -2.21
CA ALA A 354 -20.52 -3.82 -0.79
C ALA A 354 -19.82 -4.90 0.02
N GLN A 355 -19.33 -4.53 1.19
CA GLN A 355 -18.69 -5.44 2.15
C GLN A 355 -19.14 -5.09 3.56
N LEU A 356 -19.32 -6.11 4.38
CA LEU A 356 -19.45 -5.99 5.82
C LEU A 356 -18.39 -6.87 6.46
N SER A 357 -17.46 -6.24 7.17
CA SER A 357 -16.42 -6.93 7.92
C SER A 357 -16.58 -6.76 9.41
N ARG A 358 -16.02 -7.68 10.16
CA ARG A 358 -15.89 -7.63 11.62
C ARG A 358 -14.49 -8.11 11.98
N TYR A 359 -13.84 -7.43 12.92
CA TYR A 359 -12.61 -7.93 13.54
C TYR A 359 -12.65 -7.75 15.05
N GLU A 360 -11.82 -8.54 15.73
CA GLU A 360 -11.61 -8.46 17.16
C GLU A 360 -10.20 -8.94 17.51
N TYR A 361 -9.51 -8.16 18.30
CA TYR A 361 -8.23 -8.48 18.93
C TYR A 361 -8.45 -8.86 20.38
N ASP A 362 -7.94 -10.02 20.76
CA ASP A 362 -7.84 -10.44 22.18
C ASP A 362 -6.40 -10.16 22.62
N ILE A 363 -6.22 -9.09 23.37
CA ILE A 363 -4.91 -8.59 23.80
C ILE A 363 -4.82 -8.50 25.33
N ASP A 364 -3.59 -8.34 25.83
CA ASP A 364 -3.32 -8.18 27.26
C ASP A 364 -4.05 -6.93 27.81
N PRO A 365 -4.99 -7.09 28.76
CA PRO A 365 -5.70 -5.94 29.32
C PRO A 365 -4.79 -5.03 30.16
N ASP A 366 -3.68 -5.56 30.66
CA ASP A 366 -2.68 -4.83 31.46
C ASP A 366 -1.53 -4.31 30.56
N ASN A 367 -1.87 -3.88 29.33
CA ASN A 367 -0.90 -3.36 28.38
C ASN A 367 -0.25 -2.04 28.83
N PRO A 368 0.99 -1.74 28.39
CA PRO A 368 1.72 -0.56 28.85
C PRO A 368 1.09 0.78 28.47
N TRP A 369 0.26 0.83 27.43
CA TRP A 369 -0.50 2.04 27.06
C TRP A 369 -1.77 2.20 27.86
N ASN A 370 -2.04 1.27 28.81
CA ASN A 370 -3.12 1.32 29.79
C ASN A 370 -4.52 1.54 29.16
N GLU A 371 -4.73 0.98 27.98
CA GLU A 371 -5.95 1.10 27.20
C GLU A 371 -6.30 -0.25 26.54
N PRO A 372 -7.16 -1.06 27.17
CA PRO A 372 -7.43 -2.44 26.70
C PRO A 372 -8.20 -2.52 25.40
N ASP A 373 -8.85 -1.42 24.97
CA ASP A 373 -9.63 -1.37 23.73
C ASP A 373 -8.84 -0.79 22.54
N LEU A 374 -7.51 -0.62 22.68
CA LEU A 374 -6.63 -0.13 21.65
C LEU A 374 -5.47 -1.09 21.39
N ILE A 375 -5.10 -1.25 20.11
CA ILE A 375 -3.88 -1.93 19.67
C ILE A 375 -3.07 -0.99 18.77
N PRO A 376 -1.74 -0.89 18.94
CA PRO A 376 -0.90 -0.14 18.01
C PRO A 376 -0.79 -0.90 16.68
N MET A 377 -1.14 -0.22 15.60
CA MET A 377 -0.93 -0.65 14.22
C MET A 377 -0.06 0.35 13.49
N GLY A 378 0.61 -0.08 12.42
CA GLY A 378 1.48 0.80 11.66
C GLY A 378 1.73 0.38 10.25
N ALA A 379 1.97 1.38 9.40
CA ALA A 379 2.40 1.30 8.02
C ALA A 379 3.04 2.64 7.61
N PHE A 380 3.66 2.72 6.44
CA PHE A 380 4.20 3.95 5.86
C PHE A 380 5.13 4.74 6.81
N ASP A 381 5.94 4.03 7.61
CA ASP A 381 6.87 4.60 8.59
C ASP A 381 6.19 5.34 9.77
N PHE A 382 4.93 5.00 10.05
CA PHE A 382 4.10 5.64 11.05
C PHE A 382 3.26 4.59 11.81
N ALA A 383 3.01 4.79 13.09
CA ALA A 383 2.16 3.92 13.91
C ALA A 383 1.12 4.74 14.65
N TRP A 384 -0.05 4.15 14.86
CA TRP A 384 -1.18 4.75 15.58
C TRP A 384 -2.04 3.69 16.26
N PRO A 385 -2.81 4.05 17.30
CA PRO A 385 -3.73 3.14 17.94
C PRO A 385 -4.98 2.93 17.08
N VAL A 386 -5.44 1.69 17.05
CA VAL A 386 -6.66 1.25 16.40
C VAL A 386 -7.55 0.58 17.43
N ALA A 387 -8.88 0.76 17.34
CA ALA A 387 -9.82 0.07 18.22
C ALA A 387 -9.68 -1.44 18.07
N THR A 388 -9.67 -2.17 19.19
CA THR A 388 -9.48 -3.64 19.17
C THR A 388 -10.64 -4.40 18.58
N ALA A 389 -11.83 -3.78 18.47
CA ALA A 389 -13.00 -4.44 17.93
C ALA A 389 -13.92 -3.45 17.23
N ALA A 390 -14.36 -3.79 16.01
CA ALA A 390 -15.30 -2.96 15.25
C ALA A 390 -16.02 -3.74 14.14
N TRP A 391 -17.15 -3.19 13.70
CA TRP A 391 -17.79 -3.52 12.43
C TRP A 391 -17.41 -2.52 11.34
N LEU A 392 -17.20 -3.00 10.12
CA LEU A 392 -16.81 -2.17 8.98
C LEU A 392 -17.76 -2.39 7.80
N PRO A 393 -18.87 -1.65 7.71
CA PRO A 393 -19.63 -1.55 6.48
C PRO A 393 -18.88 -0.67 5.46
N ALA A 394 -18.82 -1.13 4.21
CA ALA A 394 -18.28 -0.39 3.08
C ALA A 394 -19.13 -0.61 1.83
N ILE A 395 -19.33 0.42 1.03
CA ILE A 395 -20.09 0.39 -0.23
C ILE A 395 -19.48 1.34 -1.25
N SER A 396 -19.43 0.90 -2.51
CA SER A 396 -18.95 1.69 -3.64
C SER A 396 -19.89 1.51 -4.83
N LEU A 397 -20.20 2.61 -5.52
CA LEU A 397 -20.92 2.64 -6.78
C LEU A 397 -20.06 3.35 -7.81
N SER A 398 -19.74 2.70 -8.91
CA SER A 398 -18.97 3.27 -10.00
C SER A 398 -19.62 3.02 -11.36
N HIS A 399 -19.21 3.84 -12.34
CA HIS A 399 -19.64 3.68 -13.73
C HIS A 399 -18.48 3.99 -14.68
N ARG A 400 -18.13 3.03 -15.55
CA ARG A 400 -17.09 3.23 -16.57
C ARG A 400 -17.70 3.87 -17.82
N TYR A 401 -17.17 5.04 -18.20
CA TYR A 401 -17.52 5.73 -19.44
C TYR A 401 -16.36 5.65 -20.42
N GLU A 402 -16.55 4.96 -21.51
CA GLU A 402 -15.68 5.10 -22.68
C GLU A 402 -16.19 6.30 -23.50
N THR A 403 -15.38 7.30 -23.67
CA THR A 403 -15.81 8.54 -24.31
C THR A 403 -14.92 8.92 -25.49
N THR A 404 -15.55 9.22 -26.63
CA THR A 404 -14.90 9.84 -27.79
C THR A 404 -14.96 11.36 -27.74
N ALA A 405 -15.66 11.94 -26.77
CA ALA A 405 -15.79 13.40 -26.63
C ALA A 405 -14.48 14.06 -26.18
N ILE A 406 -13.62 13.30 -25.49
CA ILE A 406 -12.26 13.70 -25.11
C ILE A 406 -11.30 12.71 -25.78
N PRO A 407 -10.78 13.02 -26.96
CA PRO A 407 -10.09 12.06 -27.83
C PRO A 407 -8.82 11.43 -27.24
N TRP A 408 -8.27 12.00 -26.16
CA TRP A 408 -7.09 11.45 -25.50
C TRP A 408 -7.43 10.54 -24.30
N LEU A 409 -8.70 10.48 -23.85
CA LEU A 409 -9.11 9.59 -22.76
C LEU A 409 -9.55 8.23 -23.32
N ASP A 410 -9.09 7.17 -22.69
CA ASP A 410 -9.54 5.81 -22.94
C ASP A 410 -10.86 5.58 -22.19
N TYR A 411 -10.85 5.91 -20.89
CA TYR A 411 -12.09 5.91 -20.10
C TYR A 411 -12.03 6.92 -18.92
N VAL A 412 -13.21 7.21 -18.39
CA VAL A 412 -13.38 7.84 -17.09
C VAL A 412 -14.34 6.99 -16.24
N ARG A 413 -14.00 6.78 -14.98
CA ARG A 413 -14.80 6.01 -14.02
C ARG A 413 -15.12 6.86 -12.80
N PRO A 414 -16.22 7.65 -12.81
CA PRO A 414 -16.72 8.30 -11.61
C PRO A 414 -17.24 7.27 -10.60
N TYR A 415 -17.11 7.60 -9.30
CA TYR A 415 -17.58 6.77 -8.20
C TYR A 415 -18.05 7.58 -7.00
N LEU A 416 -18.88 6.91 -6.19
CA LEU A 416 -19.33 7.37 -4.88
C LEU A 416 -19.15 6.23 -3.90
N GLU A 417 -18.55 6.51 -2.74
CA GLU A 417 -18.21 5.52 -1.75
C GLU A 417 -18.54 5.99 -0.34
N TYR A 418 -18.80 5.02 0.52
CA TYR A 418 -18.95 5.24 1.93
C TYR A 418 -18.42 4.04 2.70
N SER A 419 -17.68 4.30 3.78
CA SER A 419 -17.24 3.29 4.73
C SER A 419 -17.28 3.82 6.17
N ALA A 420 -17.39 2.92 7.13
CA ALA A 420 -17.38 3.26 8.54
C ALA A 420 -16.63 2.22 9.37
N LEU A 421 -16.03 2.67 10.47
CA LEU A 421 -15.47 1.86 11.54
C LEU A 421 -16.36 2.07 12.78
N LEU A 422 -17.29 1.15 12.99
CA LEU A 422 -18.24 1.18 14.10
C LEU A 422 -17.62 0.44 15.28
N LYS A 423 -17.05 1.20 16.21
CA LYS A 423 -16.23 0.68 17.32
C LYS A 423 -17.08 0.14 18.46
N ASP A 424 -16.69 -0.99 19.03
CA ASP A 424 -17.44 -1.61 20.14
C ASP A 424 -17.36 -0.83 21.46
N ALA A 425 -16.22 -0.20 21.71
CA ALA A 425 -16.04 0.59 22.93
C ALA A 425 -16.91 1.86 22.89
N ALA A 426 -17.97 1.88 23.67
CA ALA A 426 -18.98 2.95 23.67
C ALA A 426 -18.43 4.36 23.99
N ARG A 427 -17.20 4.46 24.51
CA ARG A 427 -16.52 5.72 24.75
C ARG A 427 -15.83 6.30 23.52
N PHE A 428 -15.67 5.50 22.48
CA PHE A 428 -15.05 5.92 21.22
C PHE A 428 -16.12 6.44 20.27
N THR A 429 -15.78 7.48 19.53
CA THR A 429 -16.61 7.94 18.40
C THR A 429 -16.30 7.09 17.17
N ASP A 430 -17.33 6.70 16.42
CA ASP A 430 -17.17 5.95 15.18
C ASP A 430 -16.44 6.79 14.12
N SER A 431 -15.58 6.13 13.34
CA SER A 431 -14.92 6.77 12.21
C SER A 431 -15.73 6.51 10.94
N GLN A 432 -15.84 7.53 10.08
CA GLN A 432 -16.62 7.44 8.85
C GLN A 432 -15.91 8.18 7.73
N MET A 433 -16.06 7.68 6.51
CA MET A 433 -15.53 8.33 5.33
C MET A 433 -16.51 8.20 4.16
N ALA A 434 -16.78 9.32 3.50
CA ALA A 434 -17.49 9.38 2.24
C ALA A 434 -16.59 9.99 1.16
N THR A 435 -16.49 9.33 0.01
CA THR A 435 -15.63 9.78 -1.10
C THR A 435 -16.44 9.90 -2.38
N ALA A 436 -16.27 11.00 -3.09
CA ALA A 436 -16.73 11.19 -4.45
C ALA A 436 -15.52 11.45 -5.34
N GLY A 437 -15.34 10.68 -6.38
CA GLY A 437 -14.15 10.77 -7.21
C GLY A 437 -14.33 10.27 -8.62
N ALA A 438 -13.23 10.27 -9.36
CA ALA A 438 -13.13 9.67 -10.68
C ALA A 438 -11.71 9.20 -10.98
N GLN A 439 -11.62 8.05 -11.64
CA GLN A 439 -10.41 7.55 -12.29
C GLN A 439 -10.44 7.99 -13.77
N TRP A 440 -9.27 8.38 -14.28
CA TRP A 440 -9.08 8.82 -15.66
C TRP A 440 -7.91 8.07 -16.25
N SER A 441 -8.11 7.38 -17.35
CA SER A 441 -7.08 6.55 -17.97
C SER A 441 -6.75 7.01 -19.38
N HIS A 442 -5.45 7.00 -19.71
CA HIS A 442 -4.96 7.18 -21.08
C HIS A 442 -3.57 6.58 -21.27
N GLY A 443 -3.47 5.44 -21.97
CA GLY A 443 -2.23 4.72 -22.11
C GLY A 443 -1.60 4.48 -20.74
N GLY A 444 -0.33 4.86 -20.54
CA GLY A 444 0.35 4.76 -19.23
C GLY A 444 -0.12 5.76 -18.16
N TRP A 445 -0.99 6.72 -18.48
CA TRP A 445 -1.50 7.67 -17.51
C TRP A 445 -2.73 7.13 -16.79
N PHE A 446 -2.62 7.07 -15.47
CA PHE A 446 -3.73 6.79 -14.57
C PHE A 446 -3.85 7.92 -13.55
N ILE A 447 -4.94 8.66 -13.62
CA ILE A 447 -5.18 9.85 -12.82
C ILE A 447 -6.37 9.59 -11.91
N VAL A 448 -6.25 9.93 -10.62
CA VAL A 448 -7.35 9.84 -9.66
C VAL A 448 -7.66 11.22 -9.12
N THR A 449 -8.93 11.55 -9.10
CA THR A 449 -9.44 12.78 -8.46
C THR A 449 -10.44 12.39 -7.39
N ASP A 450 -10.13 12.73 -6.13
CA ASP A 450 -10.96 12.42 -4.97
C ASP A 450 -11.35 13.66 -4.19
N LEU A 451 -12.59 13.70 -3.76
CA LEU A 451 -13.05 14.55 -2.66
C LEU A 451 -13.54 13.64 -1.55
N ALA A 452 -12.69 13.42 -0.55
CA ALA A 452 -13.02 12.65 0.63
C ALA A 452 -13.50 13.56 1.75
N TYR A 453 -14.48 13.11 2.52
CA TYR A 453 -15.03 13.77 3.70
C TYR A 453 -15.12 12.76 4.83
N SER A 454 -14.42 13.00 5.93
CA SER A 454 -14.25 12.02 7.01
C SER A 454 -14.19 12.70 8.38
N ASN A 455 -14.65 11.99 9.40
CA ASN A 455 -14.46 12.36 10.80
C ASN A 455 -13.44 11.45 11.52
N GLY A 456 -12.71 10.62 10.80
CA GLY A 456 -11.81 9.67 11.47
C GLY A 456 -10.72 9.09 10.60
N ASN A 457 -10.50 9.58 9.41
CA ASN A 457 -9.38 9.16 8.60
C ASN A 457 -8.23 10.13 8.75
N ILE A 458 -7.10 9.65 9.26
CA ILE A 458 -5.88 10.44 9.52
C ILE A 458 -5.28 11.10 8.27
N PHE A 459 -5.60 10.60 7.08
CA PHE A 459 -5.16 11.19 5.82
C PHE A 459 -6.14 12.22 5.27
N VAL A 460 -7.34 12.34 5.83
CA VAL A 460 -8.37 13.27 5.35
C VAL A 460 -8.40 14.56 6.16
N GLY A 461 -7.86 14.56 7.33
CA GLY A 461 -7.76 15.75 8.15
C GLY A 461 -6.95 15.44 9.38
N ASN A 462 -6.64 16.49 10.10
CA ASN A 462 -6.01 16.33 11.37
C ASN A 462 -7.06 15.85 12.35
N SER A 463 -6.91 14.68 12.88
CA SER A 463 -7.70 14.26 14.00
C SER A 463 -7.31 15.09 15.19
N ALA A 464 -8.15 15.89 15.63
CA ALA A 464 -7.80 16.65 16.77
C ALA A 464 -8.16 15.89 18.05
N SER A 465 -7.23 15.85 18.99
CA SER A 465 -7.64 15.94 20.40
C SER A 465 -8.68 17.06 20.49
N GLY A 466 -9.76 16.87 21.23
CA GLY A 466 -10.89 17.79 21.28
C GLY A 466 -10.59 19.25 21.59
N ASP A 467 -9.35 19.60 21.95
CA ASP A 467 -8.82 20.95 22.15
C ASP A 467 -8.25 21.59 20.86
N GLY A 468 -8.21 20.82 19.77
CA GLY A 468 -7.71 21.30 18.48
C GLY A 468 -6.20 21.29 18.35
N THR A 469 -5.49 20.62 19.21
CA THR A 469 -4.08 20.30 19.03
C THR A 469 -3.99 18.93 18.37
N ASP A 470 -3.47 18.89 17.16
CA ASP A 470 -3.26 17.66 16.43
C ASP A 470 -1.91 17.09 16.84
N ASP A 471 -1.89 16.39 17.95
CA ASP A 471 -0.67 15.83 18.49
C ASP A 471 -0.61 14.32 18.26
N TYR A 472 0.03 13.91 17.19
CA TYR A 472 0.27 12.52 16.86
C TYR A 472 1.27 11.83 17.78
N SER A 473 1.92 12.56 18.66
CA SER A 473 2.79 12.01 19.68
C SER A 473 2.02 11.46 20.88
N ARG A 474 0.73 11.76 20.99
CA ARG A 474 -0.13 11.34 22.09
C ARG A 474 -1.06 10.21 21.66
N LEU A 475 -1.22 9.22 22.51
CA LEU A 475 -2.08 8.07 22.24
C LEU A 475 -3.56 8.44 22.06
N ASP A 476 -4.01 9.51 22.70
CA ASP A 476 -5.38 10.02 22.63
C ASP A 476 -5.62 10.97 21.43
N GLY A 477 -4.55 11.45 20.81
CA GLY A 477 -4.61 12.32 19.64
C GLY A 477 -4.40 11.61 18.31
N VAL A 478 -3.71 10.46 18.36
CA VAL A 478 -3.47 9.64 17.18
C VAL A 478 -4.53 8.56 17.13
N GLY A 479 -5.21 8.44 16.04
CA GLY A 479 -6.04 7.28 15.88
C GLY A 479 -7.50 7.58 15.96
N ASP A 480 -7.90 8.33 15.02
CA ASP A 480 -9.28 8.37 14.66
C ASP A 480 -9.85 6.98 14.41
N PHE A 481 -9.00 6.01 14.07
CA PHE A 481 -9.36 4.59 14.02
C PHE A 481 -9.43 3.93 15.41
N GLY A 482 -8.88 4.59 16.44
CA GLY A 482 -9.02 4.25 17.86
C GLY A 482 -9.93 5.23 18.57
N ILE A 483 -9.35 6.06 19.43
CA ILE A 483 -10.07 7.11 20.14
C ILE A 483 -10.29 8.30 19.20
N ASN A 484 -11.54 8.56 18.84
CA ASN A 484 -11.93 9.78 18.15
C ASN A 484 -12.71 10.68 19.12
N GLY A 485 -12.01 11.66 19.71
CA GLY A 485 -12.55 12.46 20.81
C GLY A 485 -13.46 13.60 20.38
N ASN A 486 -13.41 14.08 19.15
CA ASN A 486 -14.07 15.31 18.75
C ASN A 486 -15.14 15.19 17.67
N ASP A 487 -15.30 14.03 17.02
CA ASP A 487 -16.27 13.80 15.94
C ASP A 487 -16.23 14.88 14.85
N ARG A 488 -15.06 15.43 14.58
CA ARG A 488 -14.88 16.53 13.65
C ARG A 488 -14.77 16.03 12.23
N TRP A 489 -15.59 16.56 11.34
CA TRP A 489 -15.55 16.28 9.92
C TRP A 489 -14.56 17.19 9.19
N ASN A 490 -13.69 16.57 8.41
CA ASN A 490 -12.70 17.22 7.56
C ASN A 490 -12.89 16.79 6.10
N TYR A 491 -12.32 17.58 5.16
CA TYR A 491 -12.28 17.19 3.77
C TYR A 491 -10.85 17.16 3.24
N ARG A 492 -10.62 16.31 2.28
CA ARG A 492 -9.41 16.27 1.45
C ARG A 492 -9.80 16.15 -0.01
N PHE A 493 -9.31 17.07 -0.83
CA PHE A 493 -9.26 16.91 -2.28
C PHE A 493 -7.87 16.41 -2.64
N THR A 494 -7.81 15.32 -3.42
CA THR A 494 -6.59 14.73 -3.96
C THR A 494 -6.69 14.67 -5.47
N LEU A 495 -5.64 15.10 -6.15
CA LEU A 495 -5.38 14.81 -7.55
C LEU A 495 -4.08 14.01 -7.60
N ASN A 496 -4.18 12.71 -7.83
CA ASN A 496 -3.04 11.82 -8.03
C ASN A 496 -2.79 11.66 -9.53
N LEU A 497 -1.59 12.00 -9.97
CA LEU A 497 -1.13 11.85 -11.35
C LEU A 497 -0.12 10.70 -11.38
N GLY A 498 -0.51 9.56 -11.91
CA GLY A 498 0.33 8.39 -12.08
C GLY A 498 0.70 8.16 -13.54
N TYR A 499 1.96 7.86 -13.79
CA TYR A 499 2.44 7.34 -15.08
C TYR A 499 3.06 5.96 -14.84
N TYR A 500 2.54 4.98 -15.55
CA TYR A 500 2.94 3.57 -15.49
C TYR A 500 3.62 3.18 -16.78
N PHE A 501 4.65 2.36 -16.72
CA PHE A 501 5.45 1.97 -17.88
C PHE A 501 5.93 0.53 -17.78
#